data_7027b37ef089a2c1164c21f063dbe8a8
#
_entry.id   7027b37ef089a2c1164c21f063dbe8a8
#
_cell.length_a   1.000
_cell.length_b   1.000
_cell.length_c   1.000
_cell.angle_alpha   90.00
_cell.angle_beta   90.00
_cell.angle_gamma   90.00
#
_symmetry.space_group_name_H-M   'P 1'
#
loop_
_entity.id
_entity.type
_entity.pdbx_description
1 polymer ?
#
loop_
_entity_poly.entity_id
_entity_poly.type
_entity_poly.pdbx_seq_one_letter_code
_entity_poly.pdbx_strand_id
1 'polypeptide(L)'
;MLSSYKIKLLNGAMRNRELQLPMGNLTIGTEDNDIVYFPLEQGLNQFLLDIREEGVFLLSPVEFWIDGQPTPYEADQSLPVGKVIDIAGCCFIIGDIDHTLPLSDVPERFSAKNRRKKRLILASVIGAAIALSGAIGSYVLLSPKAEPPAFTRADVYQQLKENKLHAITLVWHGKNVALYGRCESTTDLTPFFNYLKE
;
A
#
# COMPACT_ATOMS: atom_id res chain seq x y z
N MET A 1 -46.84 13.43 -7.83
CA MET A 1 -46.67 12.23 -8.68
C MET A 1 -45.29 11.69 -8.38
N LEU A 2 -45.10 10.38 -8.20
CA LEU A 2 -43.78 9.80 -7.95
C LEU A 2 -43.10 9.52 -9.31
N SER A 3 -41.77 9.75 -9.37
CA SER A 3 -41.00 9.47 -10.58
C SER A 3 -40.60 8.00 -10.66
N SER A 4 -39.99 7.62 -11.77
CA SER A 4 -39.36 6.32 -11.96
C SER A 4 -37.98 6.22 -11.27
N TYR A 5 -37.55 7.28 -10.60
CA TYR A 5 -36.22 7.34 -9.98
C TYR A 5 -36.29 7.20 -8.46
N LYS A 6 -35.24 6.62 -7.90
CA LYS A 6 -34.96 6.57 -6.48
C LYS A 6 -33.54 7.01 -6.17
N ILE A 7 -33.34 7.46 -4.96
CA ILE A 7 -32.03 7.84 -4.43
C ILE A 7 -31.66 6.91 -3.28
N LYS A 8 -30.42 6.46 -3.23
CA LYS A 8 -29.85 5.74 -2.10
C LYS A 8 -28.75 6.57 -1.46
N LEU A 9 -28.93 6.93 -0.21
CA LEU A 9 -27.93 7.68 0.54
C LEU A 9 -26.81 6.78 1.02
N LEU A 10 -25.56 7.18 0.80
CA LEU A 10 -24.38 6.40 1.14
C LEU A 10 -23.74 6.82 2.46
N ASN A 11 -24.09 8.00 2.97
CA ASN A 11 -23.58 8.52 4.24
C ASN A 11 -24.67 9.26 5.03
N GLY A 12 -24.29 9.85 6.17
CA GLY A 12 -25.21 10.56 7.05
C GLY A 12 -26.14 9.66 7.86
N ALA A 13 -27.13 10.27 8.53
CA ALA A 13 -28.07 9.58 9.40
C ALA A 13 -28.98 8.56 8.67
N MET A 14 -29.22 8.80 7.38
CA MET A 14 -30.05 7.96 6.53
C MET A 14 -29.23 7.03 5.63
N ARG A 15 -28.01 6.71 5.99
CA ARG A 15 -27.13 5.80 5.22
C ARG A 15 -27.83 4.49 4.87
N ASN A 16 -27.68 4.07 3.60
CA ASN A 16 -28.27 2.87 3.00
C ASN A 16 -29.81 2.90 2.87
N ARG A 17 -30.46 4.01 3.15
CA ARG A 17 -31.89 4.19 2.87
C ARG A 17 -32.10 4.51 1.39
N GLU A 18 -33.09 3.87 0.81
CA GLU A 18 -33.59 4.15 -0.54
C GLU A 18 -34.89 4.94 -0.42
N LEU A 19 -34.98 6.04 -1.12
CA LEU A 19 -36.13 6.92 -1.15
C LEU A 19 -36.56 7.08 -2.61
N GLN A 20 -37.85 6.86 -2.91
CA GLN A 20 -38.41 7.18 -4.19
C GLN A 20 -38.55 8.69 -4.33
N LEU A 21 -38.06 9.25 -5.44
CA LEU A 21 -38.08 10.69 -5.65
C LEU A 21 -39.46 11.14 -6.18
N PRO A 22 -40.03 12.24 -5.67
CA PRO A 22 -41.18 12.88 -6.29
C PRO A 22 -40.77 13.58 -7.59
N MET A 23 -41.72 13.75 -8.52
CA MET A 23 -41.54 14.58 -9.72
C MET A 23 -41.47 16.06 -9.30
N GLY A 24 -40.60 16.81 -10.01
CA GLY A 24 -40.40 18.24 -9.77
C GLY A 24 -39.20 18.55 -8.86
N ASN A 25 -39.24 19.71 -8.25
CA ASN A 25 -38.13 20.20 -7.44
C ASN A 25 -38.06 19.51 -6.07
N LEU A 26 -36.84 19.10 -5.72
CA LEU A 26 -36.51 18.45 -4.46
C LEU A 26 -35.34 19.16 -3.81
N THR A 27 -35.45 19.51 -2.53
CA THR A 27 -34.35 20.07 -1.76
C THR A 27 -33.74 19.04 -0.80
N ILE A 28 -32.41 19.09 -0.69
CA ILE A 28 -31.60 18.32 0.28
C ILE A 28 -30.75 19.34 1.04
N GLY A 29 -30.81 19.30 2.37
CA GLY A 29 -30.08 20.26 3.18
C GLY A 29 -30.42 20.21 4.66
N THR A 30 -30.39 21.36 5.32
CA THR A 30 -30.59 21.49 6.76
C THR A 30 -31.86 22.26 7.16
N GLU A 31 -32.68 22.62 6.20
CA GLU A 31 -33.91 23.36 6.46
C GLU A 31 -35.11 22.40 6.70
N ASP A 32 -36.11 22.87 7.42
CA ASP A 32 -37.27 22.05 7.86
C ASP A 32 -38.15 21.52 6.70
N ASN A 33 -38.06 22.15 5.54
CA ASN A 33 -38.82 21.77 4.35
C ASN A 33 -38.01 20.86 3.39
N ASP A 34 -36.80 20.49 3.76
CA ASP A 34 -36.00 19.58 2.98
C ASP A 34 -36.52 18.15 3.10
N ILE A 35 -36.64 17.44 1.97
CA ILE A 35 -37.08 16.03 1.98
C ILE A 35 -36.05 15.14 2.63
N VAL A 36 -34.77 15.51 2.51
CA VAL A 36 -33.65 14.84 3.16
C VAL A 36 -32.89 15.85 4.01
N TYR A 37 -32.97 15.70 5.33
CA TYR A 37 -32.13 16.46 6.24
C TYR A 37 -30.70 15.93 6.19
N PHE A 38 -29.77 16.79 5.73
CA PHE A 38 -28.36 16.45 5.65
C PHE A 38 -27.47 17.69 5.91
N PRO A 39 -26.54 17.65 6.88
CA PRO A 39 -25.60 18.74 7.12
C PRO A 39 -24.59 18.82 5.97
N LEU A 40 -24.68 19.86 5.15
CA LEU A 40 -23.83 20.06 3.99
C LEU A 40 -22.52 20.76 4.38
N GLU A 41 -21.48 20.48 3.61
CA GLU A 41 -20.16 21.10 3.77
C GLU A 41 -20.13 22.51 3.15
N GLN A 42 -19.04 23.27 3.41
CA GLN A 42 -18.74 24.56 2.82
C GLN A 42 -19.78 25.68 3.11
N GLY A 43 -20.59 25.51 4.17
CA GLY A 43 -21.59 26.50 4.54
C GLY A 43 -22.80 26.55 3.59
N LEU A 44 -22.99 25.52 2.78
CA LEU A 44 -24.17 25.35 1.96
C LEU A 44 -25.34 24.90 2.86
N ASN A 45 -26.48 25.59 2.77
CA ASN A 45 -27.67 25.22 3.55
C ASN A 45 -28.47 24.14 2.84
N GLN A 46 -28.59 24.22 1.51
CA GLN A 46 -29.35 23.28 0.70
C GLN A 46 -28.85 23.26 -0.74
N PHE A 47 -29.15 22.18 -1.46
CA PHE A 47 -29.07 22.13 -2.91
C PHE A 47 -30.37 21.59 -3.51
N LEU A 48 -30.64 21.96 -4.75
CA LEU A 48 -31.88 21.71 -5.44
C LEU A 48 -31.67 20.71 -6.58
N LEU A 49 -32.48 19.68 -6.61
CA LEU A 49 -32.60 18.73 -7.70
C LEU A 49 -33.93 18.94 -8.41
N ASP A 50 -33.95 18.81 -9.72
CA ASP A 50 -35.19 18.74 -10.53
C ASP A 50 -35.33 17.34 -11.10
N ILE A 51 -36.42 16.68 -10.74
CA ILE A 51 -36.72 15.32 -11.13
C ILE A 51 -37.74 15.34 -12.26
N ARG A 52 -37.28 14.96 -13.45
CA ARG A 52 -38.08 14.92 -14.69
C ARG A 52 -38.24 13.48 -15.16
N GLU A 53 -39.05 13.24 -16.16
CA GLU A 53 -39.19 11.92 -16.79
C GLU A 53 -37.90 11.46 -17.46
N GLU A 54 -37.14 12.39 -18.04
CA GLU A 54 -35.88 12.14 -18.74
C GLU A 54 -34.65 12.02 -17.81
N GLY A 55 -34.76 12.36 -16.53
CA GLY A 55 -33.61 12.28 -15.61
C GLY A 55 -33.75 13.13 -14.35
N VAL A 56 -32.68 13.13 -13.57
CA VAL A 56 -32.50 13.96 -12.39
C VAL A 56 -31.44 15.03 -12.69
N PHE A 57 -31.77 16.29 -12.49
CA PHE A 57 -30.92 17.44 -12.84
C PHE A 57 -30.51 18.20 -11.58
N LEU A 58 -29.28 18.66 -11.53
CA LEU A 58 -28.80 19.54 -10.45
C LEU A 58 -29.05 20.98 -10.86
N LEU A 59 -29.89 21.71 -10.10
CA LEU A 59 -30.20 23.10 -10.37
C LEU A 59 -29.29 24.09 -9.62
N SER A 60 -28.66 23.65 -8.54
CA SER A 60 -27.76 24.50 -7.75
C SER A 60 -26.36 24.52 -8.34
N PRO A 61 -25.75 25.68 -8.62
CA PRO A 61 -24.42 25.82 -9.17
C PRO A 61 -23.36 25.56 -8.09
N VAL A 62 -23.19 24.29 -7.71
CA VAL A 62 -22.25 23.83 -6.68
C VAL A 62 -21.24 22.86 -7.26
N GLU A 63 -20.07 22.82 -6.66
CA GLU A 63 -19.07 21.80 -7.00
C GLU A 63 -19.57 20.43 -6.58
N PHE A 64 -19.43 19.45 -7.45
CA PHE A 64 -19.80 18.07 -7.17
C PHE A 64 -18.81 17.08 -7.78
N TRP A 65 -18.87 15.85 -7.30
CA TRP A 65 -17.99 14.76 -7.72
C TRP A 65 -18.82 13.57 -8.19
N ILE A 66 -18.38 12.93 -9.26
CA ILE A 66 -18.91 11.65 -9.74
C ILE A 66 -17.82 10.59 -9.58
N ASP A 67 -18.10 9.53 -8.82
CA ASP A 67 -17.12 8.48 -8.49
C ASP A 67 -15.80 9.07 -7.94
N GLY A 68 -15.90 10.15 -7.15
CA GLY A 68 -14.76 10.86 -6.57
C GLY A 68 -14.02 11.80 -7.52
N GLN A 69 -14.42 11.90 -8.80
CA GLN A 69 -13.82 12.83 -9.76
C GLN A 69 -14.58 14.17 -9.76
N PRO A 70 -13.89 15.31 -9.67
CA PRO A 70 -14.53 16.61 -9.72
C PRO A 70 -15.19 16.82 -11.08
N THR A 71 -16.44 17.22 -11.07
CA THR A 71 -17.24 17.45 -12.27
C THR A 71 -17.66 18.91 -12.29
N PRO A 72 -17.42 19.63 -13.39
CA PRO A 72 -17.90 21.00 -13.52
C PRO A 72 -19.42 21.02 -13.57
N TYR A 73 -20.03 22.02 -12.93
CA TYR A 73 -21.46 22.25 -13.04
C TYR A 73 -21.80 22.78 -14.43
N GLU A 74 -22.75 22.15 -15.09
CA GLU A 74 -23.37 22.59 -16.32
C GLU A 74 -24.88 22.68 -16.12
N ALA A 75 -25.50 23.80 -16.55
CA ALA A 75 -26.94 23.95 -16.45
C ALA A 75 -27.64 22.89 -17.32
N ASP A 76 -28.75 22.35 -16.83
CA ASP A 76 -29.53 21.31 -17.50
C ASP A 76 -28.78 19.98 -17.81
N GLN A 77 -27.65 19.74 -17.12
CA GLN A 77 -27.00 18.46 -17.19
C GLN A 77 -27.68 17.45 -16.26
N SER A 78 -28.08 16.29 -16.81
CA SER A 78 -28.63 15.21 -16.00
C SER A 78 -27.52 14.52 -15.20
N LEU A 79 -27.82 14.21 -13.94
CA LEU A 79 -26.96 13.41 -13.09
C LEU A 79 -26.96 11.95 -13.54
N PRO A 80 -25.79 11.28 -13.58
CA PRO A 80 -25.70 9.92 -14.08
C PRO A 80 -26.34 8.90 -13.13
N VAL A 81 -27.11 7.98 -13.69
CA VAL A 81 -27.70 6.84 -12.99
C VAL A 81 -26.61 5.80 -12.66
N GLY A 82 -26.67 5.19 -11.48
CA GLY A 82 -25.78 4.11 -11.06
C GLY A 82 -24.37 4.54 -10.65
N LYS A 83 -24.09 5.85 -10.63
CA LYS A 83 -22.82 6.42 -10.18
C LYS A 83 -22.92 7.02 -8.78
N VAL A 84 -21.81 7.02 -8.06
CA VAL A 84 -21.73 7.72 -6.78
C VAL A 84 -21.56 9.20 -7.03
N ILE A 85 -22.53 9.97 -6.56
CA ILE A 85 -22.56 11.43 -6.67
C ILE A 85 -22.32 12.00 -5.28
N ASP A 86 -21.43 12.98 -5.16
CA ASP A 86 -21.10 13.67 -3.93
C ASP A 86 -21.31 15.17 -4.15
N ILE A 87 -22.31 15.75 -3.49
CA ILE A 87 -22.62 17.16 -3.51
C ILE A 87 -22.46 17.71 -2.08
N ALA A 88 -21.46 18.57 -1.88
CA ALA A 88 -21.19 19.19 -0.59
C ALA A 88 -21.17 18.20 0.59
N GLY A 89 -20.60 17.01 0.41
CA GLY A 89 -20.51 15.97 1.44
C GLY A 89 -21.71 15.02 1.51
N CYS A 90 -22.82 15.30 0.85
CA CYS A 90 -23.93 14.38 0.69
C CYS A 90 -23.65 13.40 -0.45
N CYS A 91 -23.41 12.13 -0.11
CA CYS A 91 -23.07 11.09 -1.07
C CYS A 91 -24.27 10.18 -1.32
N PHE A 92 -24.62 9.99 -2.58
CA PHE A 92 -25.79 9.20 -2.97
C PHE A 92 -25.62 8.57 -4.36
N ILE A 93 -26.50 7.59 -4.66
CA ILE A 93 -26.66 7.00 -5.99
C ILE A 93 -28.08 7.21 -6.45
N ILE A 94 -28.26 7.60 -7.71
CA ILE A 94 -29.57 7.65 -8.37
C ILE A 94 -29.75 6.36 -9.14
N GLY A 95 -30.94 5.81 -9.15
CA GLY A 95 -31.28 4.65 -9.97
C GLY A 95 -32.76 4.57 -10.27
N ASP A 96 -33.12 3.70 -11.20
CA ASP A 96 -34.51 3.40 -11.50
C ASP A 96 -35.13 2.64 -10.34
N ILE A 97 -36.43 2.84 -10.16
CA ILE A 97 -37.18 2.22 -9.07
C ILE A 97 -37.14 0.70 -9.11
N ASP A 98 -37.11 0.12 -10.32
CA ASP A 98 -37.16 -1.33 -10.55
C ASP A 98 -35.81 -2.03 -10.36
N HIS A 99 -34.70 -1.27 -10.28
CA HIS A 99 -33.36 -1.83 -10.16
C HIS A 99 -32.85 -1.73 -8.72
N THR A 100 -32.25 -2.80 -8.21
CA THR A 100 -31.57 -2.78 -6.91
C THR A 100 -30.30 -1.97 -6.99
N LEU A 101 -30.16 -0.95 -6.13
CA LEU A 101 -28.95 -0.13 -6.08
C LEU A 101 -27.82 -0.85 -5.30
N PRO A 102 -26.60 -0.84 -5.83
CA PRO A 102 -25.48 -1.51 -5.18
C PRO A 102 -25.17 -0.89 -3.81
N LEU A 103 -24.58 -1.69 -2.94
CA LEU A 103 -23.88 -1.19 -1.75
C LEU A 103 -22.53 -0.70 -2.24
N SER A 104 -22.37 0.62 -2.31
CA SER A 104 -21.11 1.24 -2.70
C SER A 104 -20.51 1.98 -1.52
N ASP A 105 -19.20 1.88 -1.36
CA ASP A 105 -18.46 2.75 -0.44
C ASP A 105 -18.34 4.14 -1.05
N VAL A 106 -18.28 5.15 -0.16
CA VAL A 106 -18.06 6.54 -0.58
C VAL A 106 -16.63 6.68 -1.09
N PRO A 107 -16.43 6.99 -2.38
CA PRO A 107 -15.08 7.15 -2.93
C PRO A 107 -14.42 8.41 -2.36
N GLU A 108 -13.10 8.34 -2.14
CA GLU A 108 -12.33 9.54 -1.80
C GLU A 108 -12.40 10.58 -2.91
N ARG A 109 -12.72 11.82 -2.57
CA ARG A 109 -12.69 12.94 -3.51
C ARG A 109 -11.29 13.13 -4.09
N PHE A 110 -11.21 13.10 -5.40
CA PHE A 110 -9.98 13.41 -6.10
C PHE A 110 -9.63 14.89 -5.90
N SER A 111 -8.54 15.15 -5.18
CA SER A 111 -7.98 16.48 -5.01
C SER A 111 -6.57 16.51 -5.60
N ALA A 112 -6.27 17.55 -6.40
CA ALA A 112 -4.91 17.75 -6.92
C ALA A 112 -3.86 17.83 -5.79
N LYS A 113 -4.26 18.30 -4.61
CA LYS A 113 -3.45 18.33 -3.38
C LYS A 113 -3.12 16.93 -2.87
N ASN A 114 -4.08 16.01 -2.91
CA ASN A 114 -3.87 14.60 -2.50
C ASN A 114 -2.94 13.87 -3.46
N ARG A 115 -3.01 14.17 -4.76
CA ARG A 115 -2.09 13.61 -5.76
C ARG A 115 -0.63 14.03 -5.50
N ARG A 116 -0.41 15.29 -5.11
CA ARG A 116 0.94 15.76 -4.72
C ARG A 116 1.45 15.05 -3.46
N LYS A 117 0.60 14.89 -2.43
CA LYS A 117 0.96 14.14 -1.23
C LYS A 117 1.29 12.67 -1.53
N LYS A 118 0.44 11.96 -2.29
CA LYS A 118 0.71 10.56 -2.69
C LYS A 118 2.01 10.44 -3.50
N ARG A 119 2.30 11.37 -4.42
CA ARG A 119 3.57 11.41 -5.17
C ARG A 119 4.78 11.69 -4.29
N LEU A 120 4.67 12.60 -3.31
CA LEU A 120 5.75 12.90 -2.37
C LEU A 120 6.05 11.70 -1.46
N ILE A 121 5.03 11.01 -0.97
CA ILE A 121 5.20 9.80 -0.15
C ILE A 121 5.87 8.70 -0.99
N LEU A 122 5.42 8.47 -2.22
CA LEU A 122 6.03 7.47 -3.11
C LEU A 122 7.49 7.82 -3.41
N ALA A 123 7.81 9.08 -3.70
CA ALA A 123 9.18 9.55 -3.95
C ALA A 123 10.07 9.37 -2.71
N SER A 124 9.55 9.61 -1.50
CA SER A 124 10.31 9.42 -0.25
C SER A 124 10.60 7.93 0.03
N VAL A 125 9.66 7.03 -0.27
CA VAL A 125 9.86 5.58 -0.11
C VAL A 125 10.91 5.06 -1.09
N ILE A 126 10.87 5.50 -2.35
CA ILE A 126 11.87 5.14 -3.36
C ILE A 126 13.26 5.69 -2.98
N GLY A 127 13.32 6.94 -2.53
CA GLY A 127 14.56 7.56 -2.06
C GLY A 127 15.18 6.83 -0.88
N ALA A 128 14.39 6.40 0.10
CA ALA A 128 14.84 5.61 1.24
C ALA A 128 15.36 4.23 0.82
N ALA A 129 14.68 3.57 -0.13
CA ALA A 129 15.13 2.27 -0.65
C ALA A 129 16.49 2.37 -1.37
N ILE A 130 16.70 3.42 -2.17
CA ILE A 130 17.98 3.66 -2.85
C ILE A 130 19.09 3.97 -1.84
N ALA A 131 18.82 4.78 -0.81
CA ALA A 131 19.80 5.10 0.23
C ALA A 131 20.21 3.84 1.02
N LEU A 132 19.27 2.97 1.38
CA LEU A 132 19.53 1.71 2.07
C LEU A 132 20.35 0.75 1.21
N SER A 133 20.05 0.60 -0.08
CA SER A 133 20.82 -0.24 -0.98
C SER A 133 22.24 0.28 -1.20
N GLY A 134 22.44 1.59 -1.29
CA GLY A 134 23.75 2.24 -1.36
C GLY A 134 24.57 2.00 -0.09
N ALA A 135 23.97 2.10 1.10
CA ALA A 135 24.66 1.86 2.36
C ALA A 135 25.11 0.39 2.50
N ILE A 136 24.25 -0.56 2.12
CA ILE A 136 24.60 -2.00 2.14
C ILE A 136 25.72 -2.29 1.13
N GLY A 137 25.64 -1.74 -0.09
CA GLY A 137 26.69 -1.88 -1.11
C GLY A 137 28.03 -1.32 -0.64
N SER A 138 28.04 -0.14 -0.02
CA SER A 138 29.27 0.46 0.53
C SER A 138 29.84 -0.36 1.68
N TYR A 139 28.99 -0.91 2.55
CA TYR A 139 29.44 -1.76 3.66
C TYR A 139 30.11 -3.04 3.15
N VAL A 140 29.54 -3.69 2.12
CA VAL A 140 30.10 -4.91 1.52
C VAL A 140 31.44 -4.61 0.82
N LEU A 141 31.58 -3.45 0.15
CA LEU A 141 32.81 -3.06 -0.53
C LEU A 141 33.92 -2.62 0.43
N LEU A 142 33.57 -2.01 1.57
CA LEU A 142 34.51 -1.51 2.55
C LEU A 142 34.80 -2.50 3.68
N SER A 143 34.05 -3.61 3.78
CA SER A 143 34.34 -4.67 4.73
C SER A 143 35.72 -5.26 4.43
N PRO A 144 36.63 -5.32 5.41
CA PRO A 144 37.93 -5.95 5.20
C PRO A 144 37.69 -7.39 4.72
N LYS A 145 38.22 -7.71 3.55
CA LYS A 145 38.17 -9.06 2.99
C LYS A 145 38.80 -9.96 4.03
N ALA A 146 38.02 -10.91 4.59
CA ALA A 146 38.60 -11.88 5.51
C ALA A 146 39.80 -12.52 4.79
N GLU A 147 40.99 -12.33 5.35
CA GLU A 147 42.16 -13.02 4.83
C GLU A 147 41.84 -14.52 4.79
N PRO A 148 42.09 -15.19 3.65
CA PRO A 148 41.91 -16.63 3.61
C PRO A 148 42.81 -17.23 4.71
N PRO A 149 42.37 -18.26 5.40
CA PRO A 149 43.19 -18.93 6.40
C PRO A 149 44.50 -19.31 5.73
N ALA A 150 45.59 -19.08 6.43
CA ALA A 150 46.97 -19.28 5.91
C ALA A 150 47.19 -20.69 5.32
N PHE A 151 46.33 -21.64 5.69
CA PHE A 151 46.30 -23.00 5.13
C PHE A 151 44.87 -23.53 5.02
N THR A 152 44.64 -24.33 4.00
CA THR A 152 43.35 -25.01 3.81
C THR A 152 43.37 -26.37 4.54
N ARG A 153 42.17 -26.92 4.82
CA ARG A 153 42.05 -28.27 5.38
C ARG A 153 42.77 -29.30 4.51
N ALA A 154 42.70 -29.15 3.21
CA ALA A 154 43.36 -30.02 2.24
C ALA A 154 44.87 -30.02 2.40
N ASP A 155 45.45 -28.84 2.60
CA ASP A 155 46.90 -28.68 2.77
C ASP A 155 47.40 -29.38 4.03
N VAL A 156 46.64 -29.25 5.14
CA VAL A 156 47.00 -29.95 6.39
C VAL A 156 46.94 -31.46 6.25
N TYR A 157 45.94 -32.01 5.54
CA TYR A 157 45.85 -33.44 5.27
C TYR A 157 47.00 -33.91 4.36
N GLN A 158 47.39 -33.10 3.38
CA GLN A 158 48.53 -33.42 2.51
C GLN A 158 49.83 -33.46 3.31
N GLN A 159 50.06 -32.48 4.20
CA GLN A 159 51.26 -32.47 5.07
C GLN A 159 51.30 -33.66 6.04
N LEU A 160 50.14 -34.10 6.57
CA LEU A 160 50.10 -35.34 7.38
C LEU A 160 50.54 -36.55 6.57
N LYS A 161 50.10 -36.65 5.33
CA LYS A 161 50.46 -37.75 4.44
C LYS A 161 51.94 -37.75 4.07
N GLU A 162 52.51 -36.58 3.75
CA GLU A 162 53.93 -36.38 3.41
C GLU A 162 54.84 -36.74 4.59
N ASN A 163 54.45 -36.39 5.80
CA ASN A 163 55.19 -36.70 7.01
C ASN A 163 54.88 -38.13 7.57
N LYS A 164 54.18 -38.97 6.80
CA LYS A 164 53.84 -40.37 7.14
C LYS A 164 53.06 -40.51 8.46
N LEU A 165 52.29 -39.50 8.85
CA LEU A 165 51.54 -39.44 10.09
C LEU A 165 50.12 -40.04 9.90
N HIS A 166 50.03 -41.29 9.41
CA HIS A 166 48.78 -41.93 9.04
C HIS A 166 47.86 -42.29 10.23
N ALA A 167 48.42 -42.39 11.41
CA ALA A 167 47.64 -42.74 12.65
C ALA A 167 47.14 -41.51 13.43
N ILE A 168 47.22 -40.32 12.83
CA ILE A 168 46.76 -39.08 13.47
C ILE A 168 45.43 -38.64 12.83
N THR A 169 44.46 -38.36 13.70
CA THR A 169 43.15 -37.78 13.30
C THR A 169 43.10 -36.32 13.66
N LEU A 170 42.58 -35.50 12.72
CA LEU A 170 42.39 -34.06 12.89
C LEU A 170 40.96 -33.78 13.33
N VAL A 171 40.78 -33.02 14.40
CA VAL A 171 39.48 -32.48 14.80
C VAL A 171 39.53 -30.97 14.76
N TRP A 172 38.66 -30.39 13.96
CA TRP A 172 38.62 -28.95 13.73
C TRP A 172 37.63 -28.29 14.69
N HIS A 173 38.07 -27.25 15.38
CA HIS A 173 37.26 -26.39 16.24
C HIS A 173 37.37 -24.93 15.70
N GLY A 174 36.55 -24.62 14.69
CA GLY A 174 36.63 -23.30 13.99
C GLY A 174 37.94 -23.15 13.22
N LYS A 175 38.80 -22.23 13.66
CA LYS A 175 40.15 -21.98 13.08
C LYS A 175 41.24 -22.85 13.73
N ASN A 176 40.96 -23.50 14.84
CA ASN A 176 41.93 -24.30 15.56
C ASN A 176 41.80 -25.76 15.15
N VAL A 177 42.90 -26.47 15.13
CA VAL A 177 42.95 -27.90 14.87
C VAL A 177 43.52 -28.64 16.07
N ALA A 178 42.86 -29.69 16.50
CA ALA A 178 43.36 -30.62 17.51
C ALA A 178 43.81 -31.91 16.83
N LEU A 179 44.94 -32.42 17.24
CA LEU A 179 45.58 -33.64 16.74
C LEU A 179 45.39 -34.76 17.74
N TYR A 180 44.80 -35.86 17.31
CA TYR A 180 44.63 -37.06 18.13
C TYR A 180 45.22 -38.29 17.44
N GLY A 181 46.07 -39.03 18.11
CA GLY A 181 46.62 -40.24 17.51
C GLY A 181 47.80 -40.77 18.26
N ARG A 182 48.47 -41.77 17.66
CA ARG A 182 49.69 -42.36 18.14
C ARG A 182 50.75 -42.23 17.06
N CYS A 183 51.93 -41.79 17.42
CA CYS A 183 53.09 -41.82 16.57
C CYS A 183 54.22 -42.60 17.24
N GLU A 184 55.17 -43.08 16.49
CA GLU A 184 56.36 -43.73 17.02
C GLU A 184 57.20 -42.69 17.76
N SER A 185 57.84 -43.10 18.87
CA SER A 185 58.64 -42.17 19.71
C SER A 185 59.83 -41.53 19.00
N THR A 186 60.20 -42.06 17.87
CA THR A 186 61.29 -41.52 17.01
C THR A 186 60.82 -40.58 15.92
N THR A 187 59.52 -40.38 15.80
CA THR A 187 58.94 -39.48 14.76
C THR A 187 59.16 -38.04 15.15
N ASP A 188 59.87 -37.27 14.33
CA ASP A 188 60.02 -35.83 14.51
C ASP A 188 58.75 -35.07 14.01
N LEU A 189 58.02 -34.51 14.93
CA LEU A 189 56.80 -33.74 14.64
C LEU A 189 57.08 -32.23 14.45
N THR A 190 58.31 -31.80 14.65
CA THR A 190 58.68 -30.39 14.61
C THR A 190 58.35 -29.73 13.27
N PRO A 191 58.60 -30.34 12.08
CA PRO A 191 58.29 -29.75 10.78
C PRO A 191 56.79 -29.53 10.60
N PHE A 192 55.97 -30.46 11.07
CA PHE A 192 54.50 -30.35 10.99
C PHE A 192 53.95 -29.23 11.89
N PHE A 193 54.43 -29.12 13.12
CA PHE A 193 54.04 -28.06 14.04
C PHE A 193 54.49 -26.69 13.59
N ASN A 194 55.63 -26.54 12.93
CA ASN A 194 56.08 -25.28 12.37
C ASN A 194 55.18 -24.84 11.22
N TYR A 195 54.75 -25.76 10.36
CA TYR A 195 53.80 -25.49 9.28
C TYR A 195 52.44 -24.97 9.81
N LEU A 196 51.96 -25.46 10.93
CA LEU A 196 50.70 -25.05 11.54
C LEU A 196 50.78 -23.68 12.26
N LYS A 197 51.99 -23.13 12.48
CA LYS A 197 52.19 -21.83 13.15
C LYS A 197 52.37 -20.66 12.17
N GLU A 198 52.62 -20.91 10.92
CA GLU A 198 52.66 -19.92 9.84
C GLU A 198 51.23 -19.61 9.36
#